data_5d32cedbceefd9e7212a5f0fa9d7c76d
#
_entry.id   5d32cedbceefd9e7212a5f0fa9d7c76d
#
_cell.length_a   1.000
_cell.length_b   1.000
_cell.length_c   1.000
_cell.angle_alpha   90.00
_cell.angle_beta   90.00
_cell.angle_gamma   90.00
#
_symmetry.space_group_name_H-M   'P 1'
#
loop_
_entity.id
_entity.type
_entity.pdbx_description
1 polymer ?
#
loop_
_entity_poly.entity_id
_entity_poly.type
_entity_poly.pdbx_seq_one_letter_code
_entity_poly.pdbx_strand_id
1 'polypeptide(L)'
;GLKGPEVAATSKLDPSAFVAMMQTVVERFPNVKVVATTLREVLSSNRHNWSAVAWIGGQIVQAPTCQLDVYDRVGGGDGFAAGFFYGLMTGRSAEEAVRLGWAHGALLTTYPGDTTMATLADVEAFAKGGSARIQR
;
A
#
# COMPACT_ATOMS: atom_id res chain seq x y z
N GLY A 1 7.86 18.93 -13.60
CA GLY A 1 7.19 17.74 -13.09
C GLY A 1 6.18 18.09 -12.01
N LEU A 2 5.25 17.18 -11.73
CA LEU A 2 4.35 17.31 -10.58
C LEU A 2 5.18 17.13 -9.30
N LYS A 3 5.10 18.10 -8.38
CA LYS A 3 5.75 17.96 -7.07
C LYS A 3 4.83 17.18 -6.16
N GLY A 4 5.32 16.07 -5.60
CA GLY A 4 4.67 15.38 -4.50
C GLY A 4 4.93 16.08 -3.16
N PRO A 5 4.28 15.62 -2.07
CA PRO A 5 4.57 16.13 -0.74
C PRO A 5 6.03 15.86 -0.35
N GLU A 6 6.65 16.78 0.38
CA GLU A 6 8.00 16.59 0.92
C GLU A 6 7.95 15.60 2.09
N VAL A 7 8.03 14.31 1.76
CA VAL A 7 7.95 13.20 2.73
C VAL A 7 9.14 13.21 3.71
N ALA A 8 10.26 13.83 3.32
CA ALA A 8 11.45 13.92 4.17
C ALA A 8 11.31 14.90 5.34
N ALA A 9 10.37 15.85 5.27
CA ALA A 9 10.21 16.90 6.27
C ALA A 9 9.11 16.64 7.30
N THR A 10 8.25 15.64 7.07
CA THR A 10 7.14 15.31 7.99
C THR A 10 7.23 13.85 8.42
N SER A 11 7.50 13.64 9.69
CA SER A 11 7.53 12.29 10.31
C SER A 11 6.14 11.64 10.47
N LYS A 12 5.09 12.25 9.93
CA LYS A 12 3.71 11.72 10.01
C LYS A 12 3.19 11.42 8.61
N LEU A 13 2.62 10.22 8.45
CA LEU A 13 1.86 9.84 7.27
C LEU A 13 0.58 10.70 7.22
N ASP A 14 0.62 11.78 6.44
CA ASP A 14 -0.58 12.58 6.14
C ASP A 14 -1.12 12.19 4.76
N PRO A 15 -2.22 11.42 4.71
CA PRO A 15 -2.82 11.02 3.44
C PRO A 15 -3.37 12.17 2.62
N SER A 16 -3.71 13.31 3.25
CA SER A 16 -4.37 14.44 2.57
C SER A 16 -3.50 15.06 1.48
N ALA A 17 -2.20 15.19 1.75
CA ALA A 17 -1.24 15.71 0.77
C ALA A 17 -1.11 14.80 -0.46
N PHE A 18 -1.20 13.47 -0.25
CA PHE A 18 -1.18 12.50 -1.34
C PHE A 18 -2.48 12.52 -2.15
N VAL A 19 -3.63 12.71 -1.49
CA VAL A 19 -4.92 12.87 -2.16
C VAL A 19 -4.92 14.07 -3.08
N ALA A 20 -4.43 15.22 -2.62
CA ALA A 20 -4.31 16.43 -3.44
C ALA A 20 -3.39 16.21 -4.66
N MET A 21 -2.26 15.50 -4.48
CA MET A 21 -1.39 15.11 -5.58
C MET A 21 -2.10 14.20 -6.59
N MET A 22 -2.85 13.19 -6.12
CA MET A 22 -3.61 12.28 -6.99
C MET A 22 -4.65 13.05 -7.83
N GLN A 23 -5.36 14.00 -7.22
CA GLN A 23 -6.30 14.86 -7.92
C GLN A 23 -5.62 15.66 -9.04
N THR A 24 -4.46 16.25 -8.75
CA THR A 24 -3.66 16.95 -9.76
C THR A 24 -3.21 16.04 -10.91
N VAL A 25 -2.85 14.77 -10.61
CA VAL A 25 -2.50 13.78 -11.63
C VAL A 25 -3.70 13.51 -12.55
N VAL A 26 -4.86 13.25 -11.97
CA VAL A 26 -6.07 12.90 -12.73
C VAL A 26 -6.57 14.07 -13.58
N GLU A 27 -6.51 15.31 -13.07
CA GLU A 27 -6.83 16.52 -13.82
C GLU A 27 -5.92 16.70 -15.03
N ARG A 28 -4.62 16.44 -14.84
CA ARG A 28 -3.63 16.58 -15.91
C ARG A 28 -3.66 15.44 -16.93
N PHE A 29 -4.07 14.23 -16.49
CA PHE A 29 -4.10 13.04 -17.29
C PHE A 29 -5.49 12.37 -17.23
N PRO A 30 -6.48 12.90 -17.99
CA PRO A 30 -7.89 12.48 -17.84
C PRO A 30 -8.17 11.04 -18.22
N ASN A 31 -7.25 10.38 -18.91
CA ASN A 31 -7.32 8.95 -19.22
C ASN A 31 -6.92 8.03 -18.05
N VAL A 32 -6.28 8.57 -17.02
CA VAL A 32 -5.93 7.82 -15.83
C VAL A 32 -7.19 7.50 -15.04
N LYS A 33 -7.40 6.23 -14.74
CA LYS A 33 -8.57 5.72 -13.98
C LYS A 33 -8.21 5.32 -12.56
N VAL A 34 -6.93 5.12 -12.30
CA VAL A 34 -6.41 4.66 -11.01
C VAL A 34 -5.09 5.35 -10.73
N VAL A 35 -4.96 5.90 -9.53
CA VAL A 35 -3.68 6.38 -8.96
C VAL A 35 -3.56 5.80 -7.57
N ALA A 36 -2.46 5.14 -7.28
CA ALA A 36 -2.24 4.55 -5.96
C ALA A 36 -0.82 4.81 -5.48
N THR A 37 -0.63 4.91 -4.18
CA THR A 37 0.67 5.01 -3.54
C THR A 37 0.68 4.31 -2.19
N THR A 38 1.82 3.75 -1.86
CA THR A 38 2.10 3.28 -0.50
C THR A 38 2.58 4.43 0.37
N LEU A 39 2.24 4.39 1.64
CA LEU A 39 2.67 5.34 2.65
C LEU A 39 3.52 4.62 3.67
N ARG A 40 4.75 5.10 3.87
CA ARG A 40 5.70 4.51 4.81
C ARG A 40 6.35 5.57 5.66
N GLU A 41 6.28 5.40 6.98
CA GLU A 41 7.02 6.16 7.96
C GLU A 41 8.06 5.26 8.62
N VAL A 42 9.32 5.68 8.62
CA VAL A 42 10.43 4.92 9.21
C VAL A 42 10.56 5.33 10.67
N LEU A 43 10.27 4.42 11.59
CA LEU A 43 10.44 4.63 13.03
C LEU A 43 11.83 4.22 13.50
N SER A 44 12.37 3.15 12.90
CA SER A 44 13.75 2.67 13.08
C SER A 44 14.19 1.91 11.83
N SER A 45 15.41 1.37 11.82
CA SER A 45 15.92 0.61 10.67
C SER A 45 15.03 -0.58 10.25
N ASN A 46 14.34 -1.18 11.22
CA ASN A 46 13.51 -2.37 11.03
C ASN A 46 12.06 -2.21 11.52
N ARG A 47 11.63 -1.00 11.90
CA ARG A 47 10.26 -0.75 12.34
C ARG A 47 9.65 0.40 11.56
N HIS A 48 8.57 0.11 10.84
CA HIS A 48 7.89 1.06 9.97
C HIS A 48 6.40 1.10 10.25
N ASN A 49 5.79 2.28 10.13
CA ASN A 49 4.37 2.39 9.89
C ASN A 49 4.11 2.27 8.39
N TRP A 50 3.09 1.49 8.03
CA TRP A 50 2.75 1.16 6.66
C TRP A 50 1.26 1.37 6.40
N SER A 51 0.95 2.03 5.31
CA SER A 51 -0.41 2.25 4.82
C SER A 51 -0.39 2.37 3.29
N ALA A 52 -1.55 2.59 2.70
CA ALA A 52 -1.70 2.89 1.27
C ALA A 52 -2.92 3.76 1.04
N VAL A 53 -2.90 4.54 -0.02
CA VAL A 53 -4.06 5.32 -0.48
C VAL A 53 -4.16 5.22 -2.00
N ALA A 54 -5.39 5.16 -2.50
CA ALA A 54 -5.67 5.14 -3.93
C ALA A 54 -6.84 6.06 -4.28
N TRP A 55 -6.75 6.65 -5.47
CA TRP A 55 -7.87 7.22 -6.19
C TRP A 55 -8.29 6.23 -7.28
N ILE A 56 -9.55 5.82 -7.27
CA ILE A 56 -10.10 4.84 -8.21
C ILE A 56 -11.43 5.37 -8.71
N GLY A 57 -11.50 5.81 -9.98
CA GLY A 57 -12.74 6.25 -10.61
C GLY A 57 -13.50 7.36 -9.86
N GLY A 58 -12.80 8.27 -9.18
CA GLY A 58 -13.40 9.36 -8.39
C GLY A 58 -13.50 9.06 -6.88
N GLN A 59 -13.26 7.83 -6.46
CA GLN A 59 -13.30 7.44 -5.06
C GLN A 59 -11.90 7.42 -4.45
N ILE A 60 -11.74 8.00 -3.26
CA ILE A 60 -10.53 7.85 -2.45
C ILE A 60 -10.73 6.69 -1.48
N VAL A 61 -9.79 5.76 -1.51
CA VAL A 61 -9.75 4.59 -0.63
C VAL A 61 -8.40 4.57 0.10
N GLN A 62 -8.42 4.39 1.41
CA GLN A 62 -7.22 4.30 2.23
C GLN A 62 -7.21 2.98 2.99
N ALA A 63 -6.07 2.29 2.99
CA ALA A 63 -5.81 1.16 3.87
C ALA A 63 -5.50 1.65 5.29
N PRO A 64 -5.75 0.82 6.32
CA PRO A 64 -5.37 1.16 7.68
C PRO A 64 -3.85 1.31 7.81
N THR A 65 -3.42 2.10 8.80
CA THR A 65 -2.01 2.14 9.17
C THR A 65 -1.70 0.98 10.11
N CYS A 66 -0.69 0.17 9.77
CA CYS A 66 -0.16 -0.86 10.66
C CYS A 66 1.32 -0.63 10.91
N GLN A 67 1.79 -1.10 12.07
CA GLN A 67 3.21 -1.13 12.39
C GLN A 67 3.79 -2.47 11.96
N LEU A 68 4.92 -2.43 11.27
CA LEU A 68 5.64 -3.59 10.75
C LEU A 68 7.01 -3.70 11.40
N ASP A 69 7.38 -4.90 11.79
CA ASP A 69 8.75 -5.30 12.02
C ASP A 69 9.31 -5.82 10.69
N VAL A 70 10.09 -4.97 10.02
CA VAL A 70 10.58 -5.22 8.66
C VAL A 70 11.86 -6.04 8.71
N TYR A 71 11.88 -7.17 8.01
CA TYR A 71 13.08 -7.97 7.80
C TYR A 71 13.87 -7.44 6.60
N ASP A 72 13.19 -7.26 5.47
CA ASP A 72 13.75 -6.63 4.27
C ASP A 72 12.72 -5.66 3.68
N ARG A 73 13.16 -4.45 3.37
CA ARG A 73 12.27 -3.42 2.80
C ARG A 73 12.13 -3.50 1.28
N VAL A 74 12.98 -4.28 0.63
CA VAL A 74 12.99 -4.41 -0.83
C VAL A 74 11.73 -5.16 -1.27
N GLY A 75 11.12 -4.73 -2.37
CA GLY A 75 9.92 -5.38 -2.92
C GLY A 75 8.58 -5.01 -2.28
N GLY A 76 8.54 -4.27 -1.16
CA GLY A 76 7.26 -3.90 -0.53
C GLY A 76 6.32 -3.13 -1.46
N GLY A 77 6.85 -2.27 -2.33
CA GLY A 77 6.09 -1.56 -3.37
C GLY A 77 5.58 -2.51 -4.46
N ASP A 78 6.41 -3.46 -4.89
CA ASP A 78 6.05 -4.46 -5.90
C ASP A 78 4.98 -5.42 -5.35
N GLY A 79 5.12 -5.82 -4.08
CA GLY A 79 4.10 -6.59 -3.37
C GLY A 79 2.77 -5.85 -3.28
N PHE A 80 2.81 -4.54 -2.97
CA PHE A 80 1.60 -3.72 -3.04
C PHE A 80 0.99 -3.73 -4.44
N ALA A 81 1.77 -3.46 -5.47
CA ALA A 81 1.28 -3.42 -6.84
C ALA A 81 0.67 -4.77 -7.25
N ALA A 82 1.34 -5.87 -6.96
CA ALA A 82 0.85 -7.21 -7.29
C ALA A 82 -0.51 -7.52 -6.62
N GLY A 83 -0.64 -7.31 -5.31
CA GLY A 83 -1.89 -7.55 -4.60
C GLY A 83 -3.02 -6.60 -5.03
N PHE A 84 -2.69 -5.34 -5.30
CA PHE A 84 -3.62 -4.34 -5.77
C PHE A 84 -4.18 -4.65 -7.16
N PHE A 85 -3.30 -4.96 -8.12
CA PHE A 85 -3.72 -5.34 -9.46
C PHE A 85 -4.47 -6.67 -9.48
N TYR A 86 -4.06 -7.64 -8.66
CA TYR A 86 -4.82 -8.87 -8.49
C TYR A 86 -6.27 -8.57 -8.07
N GLY A 87 -6.45 -7.71 -7.07
CA GLY A 87 -7.78 -7.30 -6.62
C GLY A 87 -8.61 -6.67 -7.74
N LEU A 88 -8.05 -5.71 -8.47
CA LEU A 88 -8.73 -5.05 -9.60
C LEU A 88 -9.09 -6.04 -10.72
N MET A 89 -8.16 -6.91 -11.11
CA MET A 89 -8.34 -7.86 -12.21
C MET A 89 -9.32 -8.99 -11.88
N THR A 90 -9.49 -9.30 -10.60
CA THR A 90 -10.45 -10.32 -10.14
C THR A 90 -11.82 -9.75 -9.75
N GLY A 91 -12.04 -8.45 -10.04
CA GLY A 91 -13.35 -7.81 -9.82
C GLY A 91 -13.68 -7.53 -8.36
N ARG A 92 -12.66 -7.44 -7.49
CA ARG A 92 -12.84 -7.01 -6.10
C ARG A 92 -13.25 -5.53 -6.05
N SER A 93 -13.91 -5.12 -4.98
CA SER A 93 -14.20 -3.70 -4.76
C SER A 93 -12.90 -2.89 -4.63
N ALA A 94 -13.00 -1.57 -4.81
CA ALA A 94 -11.86 -0.65 -4.65
C ALA A 94 -11.19 -0.81 -3.28
N GLU A 95 -11.99 -0.93 -2.22
CA GLU A 95 -11.51 -1.14 -0.86
C GLU A 95 -10.76 -2.46 -0.69
N GLU A 96 -11.32 -3.56 -1.22
CA GLU A 96 -10.68 -4.87 -1.17
C GLU A 96 -9.37 -4.89 -1.96
N ALA A 97 -9.33 -4.27 -3.15
CA ALA A 97 -8.13 -4.20 -3.96
C ALA A 97 -7.00 -3.43 -3.23
N VAL A 98 -7.31 -2.28 -2.63
CA VAL A 98 -6.33 -1.50 -1.85
C VAL A 98 -5.86 -2.29 -0.63
N ARG A 99 -6.77 -2.98 0.08
CA ARG A 99 -6.41 -3.82 1.23
C ARG A 99 -5.56 -5.01 0.85
N LEU A 100 -5.83 -5.68 -0.28
CA LEU A 100 -4.98 -6.78 -0.78
C LEU A 100 -3.57 -6.30 -1.12
N GLY A 101 -3.45 -5.16 -1.80
CA GLY A 101 -2.15 -4.54 -2.07
C GLY A 101 -1.40 -4.19 -0.79
N TRP A 102 -2.08 -3.50 0.13
CA TRP A 102 -1.53 -3.12 1.42
C TRP A 102 -1.03 -4.34 2.21
N ALA A 103 -1.85 -5.39 2.28
CA ALA A 103 -1.54 -6.62 3.00
C ALA A 103 -0.35 -7.37 2.37
N HIS A 104 -0.34 -7.51 1.04
CA HIS A 104 0.73 -8.21 0.35
C HIS A 104 2.05 -7.45 0.46
N GLY A 105 2.04 -6.12 0.28
CA GLY A 105 3.24 -5.30 0.48
C GLY A 105 3.78 -5.37 1.91
N ALA A 106 2.89 -5.38 2.92
CA ALA A 106 3.26 -5.56 4.31
C ALA A 106 3.93 -6.92 4.56
N LEU A 107 3.27 -8.01 4.13
CA LEU A 107 3.77 -9.37 4.32
C LEU A 107 5.11 -9.59 3.62
N LEU A 108 5.28 -9.07 2.39
CA LEU A 108 6.53 -9.24 1.65
C LEU A 108 7.72 -8.70 2.44
N THR A 109 7.58 -7.58 3.14
CA THR A 109 8.67 -7.01 3.94
C THR A 109 9.07 -7.85 5.17
N THR A 110 8.31 -8.88 5.51
CA THR A 110 8.63 -9.83 6.61
C THR A 110 9.45 -11.02 6.16
N TYR A 111 9.74 -11.14 4.86
CA TYR A 111 10.57 -12.17 4.27
C TYR A 111 11.92 -11.60 3.82
N PRO A 112 12.97 -12.44 3.70
CA PRO A 112 14.22 -12.01 3.08
C PRO A 112 14.06 -11.88 1.56
N GLY A 113 14.65 -10.82 1.00
CA GLY A 113 14.63 -10.55 -0.43
C GLY A 113 13.32 -9.92 -0.92
N ASP A 114 13.16 -9.89 -2.23
CA ASP A 114 12.09 -9.19 -2.93
C ASP A 114 10.96 -10.12 -3.44
N THR A 115 11.02 -11.40 -3.08
CA THR A 115 10.05 -12.40 -3.49
C THR A 115 9.17 -12.82 -2.31
N THR A 116 7.86 -12.76 -2.50
CA THR A 116 6.92 -13.17 -1.46
C THR A 116 6.85 -14.67 -1.30
N MET A 117 6.72 -15.11 -0.04
CA MET A 117 6.36 -16.48 0.32
C MET A 117 4.92 -16.56 0.84
N ALA A 118 4.20 -15.43 0.89
CA ALA A 118 2.82 -15.39 1.34
C ALA A 118 1.89 -16.02 0.29
N THR A 119 0.98 -16.87 0.75
CA THR A 119 -0.11 -17.37 -0.07
C THR A 119 -1.23 -16.34 -0.19
N LEU A 120 -2.15 -16.52 -1.15
CA LEU A 120 -3.34 -15.67 -1.24
C LEU A 120 -4.15 -15.69 0.07
N ALA A 121 -4.26 -16.84 0.71
CA ALA A 121 -4.96 -16.98 1.98
C ALA A 121 -4.31 -16.15 3.10
N ASP A 122 -2.99 -16.08 3.16
CA ASP A 122 -2.26 -15.24 4.12
C ASP A 122 -2.53 -13.76 3.88
N VAL A 123 -2.50 -13.34 2.60
CA VAL A 123 -2.77 -11.96 2.20
C VAL A 123 -4.21 -11.57 2.54
N GLU A 124 -5.20 -12.43 2.22
CA GLU A 124 -6.60 -12.17 2.54
C GLU A 124 -6.87 -12.13 4.06
N ALA A 125 -6.20 -13.00 4.83
CA ALA A 125 -6.31 -13.01 6.29
C ALA A 125 -5.74 -11.70 6.89
N PHE A 126 -4.59 -11.24 6.41
CA PHE A 126 -3.99 -9.98 6.85
C PHE A 126 -4.88 -8.79 6.44
N ALA A 127 -5.41 -8.78 5.22
CA ALA A 127 -6.29 -7.72 4.71
C ALA A 127 -7.57 -7.53 5.54
N LYS A 128 -8.05 -8.60 6.20
CA LYS A 128 -9.21 -8.57 7.11
C LYS A 128 -8.90 -8.09 8.52
N GLY A 129 -7.65 -7.70 8.79
CA GLY A 129 -7.21 -7.24 10.12
C GLY A 129 -6.53 -8.32 10.95
N GLY A 130 -6.10 -9.42 10.32
CA GLY A 130 -5.23 -10.41 10.94
C GLY A 130 -3.87 -9.80 11.29
N SER A 131 -3.24 -10.31 12.36
CA SER A 131 -1.84 -9.98 12.64
C SER A 131 -0.93 -10.68 11.62
N ALA A 132 0.28 -10.15 11.40
CA ALA A 132 1.32 -10.79 10.59
C ALA A 132 1.80 -12.15 11.16
N ARG A 133 1.11 -12.72 12.17
CA ARG A 133 1.32 -14.08 12.66
C ARG A 133 0.72 -15.03 11.63
N ILE A 134 1.61 -15.70 10.90
CA ILE A 134 1.25 -16.86 10.08
C ILE A 134 0.53 -17.86 10.98
N GLN A 135 -0.74 -18.12 10.69
CA GLN A 135 -1.43 -19.25 11.31
C GLN A 135 -0.83 -20.52 10.69
N ARG A 136 -0.09 -21.26 11.51
CA ARG A 136 0.40 -22.59 11.16
C ARG A 136 -0.72 -23.62 11.35
#